data_f65d77fd1493289870ec7c24bdf65892
#
_entry.id   f65d77fd1493289870ec7c24bdf65892
#
_cell.length_a   1.000
_cell.length_b   1.000
_cell.length_c   1.000
_cell.angle_alpha   90.00
_cell.angle_beta   90.00
_cell.angle_gamma   90.00
#
_symmetry.space_group_name_H-M   'P 1'
#
loop_
_entity.id
_entity.type
_entity.pdbx_description
1 polymer ?
#
loop_
_entity_poly.entity_id
_entity_poly.type
_entity_poly.pdbx_seq_one_letter_code
_entity_poly.pdbx_strand_id
1 'polypeptide(L)'
;MSDMPTPTVDPSGSTQANGAPAASDRDSLSLSPNGPLLLHDVHLVDTLAHFNRENVPERRPHAKGAGAFGEFKTTADVTRWTKAAVFAPGVTTRVLARFSTVAGELGSPDTWRDVRGFALKFYTTAGNYDMVGNNTPVFFIRDPMKFPHFIRSQKRLPS
;
A
#
# COMPACT_ATOMS: atom_id res chain seq x y z
N MET A 1 23.43 -1.78 14.09
CA MET A 1 22.56 -1.70 12.89
C MET A 1 23.02 -2.82 11.99
N SER A 2 22.39 -3.98 12.09
CA SER A 2 22.75 -5.14 11.27
C SER A 2 22.26 -4.91 9.85
N ASP A 3 23.12 -5.15 8.89
CA ASP A 3 22.90 -5.00 7.47
C ASP A 3 21.55 -5.59 7.05
N MET A 4 20.71 -4.73 6.50
CA MET A 4 19.54 -5.16 5.76
C MET A 4 20.03 -5.97 4.56
N PRO A 5 19.58 -7.21 4.36
CA PRO A 5 19.82 -7.84 3.07
C PRO A 5 19.11 -6.97 2.02
N THR A 6 19.93 -6.28 1.22
CA THR A 6 19.46 -5.61 0.02
C THR A 6 18.77 -6.69 -0.83
N PRO A 7 17.55 -6.47 -1.34
CA PRO A 7 16.98 -7.38 -2.32
C PRO A 7 18.02 -7.52 -3.43
N THR A 8 18.43 -8.75 -3.72
CA THR A 8 19.28 -9.02 -4.88
C THR A 8 18.43 -8.74 -6.11
N VAL A 9 18.45 -7.50 -6.55
CA VAL A 9 17.90 -7.10 -7.84
C VAL A 9 18.83 -7.70 -8.89
N ASP A 10 18.28 -8.45 -9.82
CA ASP A 10 19.01 -8.80 -11.03
C ASP A 10 19.57 -7.51 -11.63
N PRO A 11 20.91 -7.36 -11.76
CA PRO A 11 21.51 -6.12 -12.24
C PRO A 11 21.09 -5.73 -13.66
N SER A 12 20.39 -6.60 -14.36
CA SER A 12 19.83 -6.36 -15.70
C SER A 12 18.35 -6.02 -15.73
N GLY A 13 17.63 -6.07 -14.57
CA GLY A 13 16.18 -5.92 -14.49
C GLY A 13 15.72 -4.64 -13.80
N SER A 14 14.69 -4.02 -14.34
CA SER A 14 13.92 -2.99 -13.64
C SER A 14 12.98 -3.63 -12.61
N THR A 15 12.68 -2.88 -11.55
CA THR A 15 11.69 -3.30 -10.55
C THR A 15 10.46 -2.40 -10.62
N GLN A 16 9.30 -2.98 -10.31
CA GLN A 16 8.07 -2.22 -10.11
C GLN A 16 8.11 -1.45 -8.78
N ALA A 17 7.20 -0.50 -8.59
CA ALA A 17 7.12 0.31 -7.39
C ALA A 17 6.89 -0.52 -6.10
N ASN A 18 6.32 -1.71 -6.21
CA ASN A 18 6.14 -2.66 -5.10
C ASN A 18 7.37 -3.53 -4.81
N GLY A 19 8.50 -3.31 -5.51
CA GLY A 19 9.72 -4.08 -5.37
C GLY A 19 9.74 -5.41 -6.12
N ALA A 20 8.66 -5.78 -6.82
CA ALA A 20 8.66 -6.97 -7.65
C ALA A 20 9.55 -6.79 -8.89
N PRO A 21 10.30 -7.82 -9.31
CA PRO A 21 11.02 -7.77 -10.57
C PRO A 21 10.06 -7.51 -11.73
N ALA A 22 10.38 -6.56 -12.60
CA ALA A 22 9.67 -6.36 -13.85
C ALA A 22 10.26 -7.31 -14.90
N ALA A 23 9.46 -8.26 -15.36
CA ALA A 23 9.95 -9.28 -16.28
C ALA A 23 10.33 -8.69 -17.65
N SER A 24 9.58 -7.72 -18.14
CA SER A 24 9.93 -6.97 -19.36
C SER A 24 8.93 -5.83 -19.60
N ASP A 25 9.29 -4.91 -20.50
CA ASP A 25 8.37 -3.88 -21.02
C ASP A 25 7.15 -4.48 -21.74
N ARG A 26 7.21 -5.78 -22.09
CA ARG A 26 6.09 -6.52 -22.69
C ARG A 26 4.92 -6.72 -21.76
N ASP A 27 5.11 -6.54 -20.46
CA ASP A 27 4.03 -6.59 -19.47
C ASP A 27 3.16 -5.32 -19.49
N SER A 28 3.60 -4.28 -20.20
CA SER A 28 2.82 -3.08 -20.44
C SER A 28 1.70 -3.36 -21.44
N LEU A 29 0.47 -2.94 -21.10
CA LEU A 29 -0.68 -3.09 -21.98
C LEU A 29 -0.69 -1.97 -23.03
N SER A 30 -0.76 -2.33 -24.29
CA SER A 30 -0.89 -1.40 -25.41
C SER A 30 -1.98 -1.85 -26.39
N LEU A 31 -2.49 -0.91 -27.20
CA LEU A 31 -3.49 -1.22 -28.22
C LEU A 31 -2.97 -2.14 -29.32
N SER A 32 -1.67 -2.10 -29.56
CA SER A 32 -0.99 -2.93 -30.56
C SER A 32 0.52 -2.94 -30.28
N PRO A 33 1.28 -3.84 -30.86
CA PRO A 33 2.74 -3.71 -30.84
C PRO A 33 3.14 -2.30 -31.32
N ASN A 34 3.85 -1.56 -30.49
CA ASN A 34 4.23 -0.15 -30.72
C ASN A 34 3.07 0.87 -30.70
N GLY A 35 1.89 0.47 -30.22
CA GLY A 35 0.75 1.38 -30.06
C GLY A 35 0.79 2.14 -28.71
N PRO A 36 -0.17 3.06 -28.49
CA PRO A 36 -0.27 3.78 -27.22
C PRO A 36 -0.55 2.83 -26.05
N LEU A 37 0.05 3.13 -24.91
CA LEU A 37 -0.22 2.41 -23.65
C LEU A 37 -1.66 2.63 -23.20
N LEU A 38 -2.27 1.59 -22.66
CA LEU A 38 -3.62 1.67 -22.13
C LEU A 38 -3.59 2.18 -20.68
N LEU A 39 -4.34 3.25 -20.45
CA LEU A 39 -4.67 3.72 -19.11
C LEU A 39 -6.18 3.57 -18.95
N HIS A 40 -6.61 2.61 -18.15
CA HIS A 40 -8.01 2.17 -18.09
C HIS A 40 -8.99 3.23 -17.56
N ASP A 41 -8.53 4.08 -16.63
CA ASP A 41 -9.36 5.16 -16.08
C ASP A 41 -8.48 6.39 -15.78
N VAL A 42 -8.34 7.23 -16.78
CA VAL A 42 -7.57 8.48 -16.66
C VAL A 42 -8.22 9.42 -15.64
N HIS A 43 -9.55 9.51 -15.62
CA HIS A 43 -10.25 10.41 -14.70
C HIS A 43 -10.02 10.05 -13.23
N LEU A 44 -10.11 8.77 -12.88
CA LEU A 44 -9.83 8.33 -11.51
C LEU A 44 -8.37 8.58 -11.12
N VAL A 45 -7.43 8.23 -12.01
CA VAL A 45 -6.00 8.42 -11.76
C VAL A 45 -5.66 9.90 -11.57
N ASP A 46 -6.17 10.77 -12.43
CA ASP A 46 -5.96 12.21 -12.33
C ASP A 46 -6.60 12.79 -11.08
N THR A 47 -7.82 12.37 -10.75
CA THR A 47 -8.53 12.82 -9.53
C THR A 47 -7.74 12.46 -8.29
N LEU A 48 -7.25 11.23 -8.18
CA LEU A 48 -6.44 10.78 -7.05
C LEU A 48 -5.10 11.50 -6.99
N ALA A 49 -4.44 11.68 -8.13
CA ALA A 49 -3.15 12.36 -8.20
C ALA A 49 -3.27 13.84 -7.82
N HIS A 50 -4.30 14.54 -8.32
CA HIS A 50 -4.58 15.93 -7.97
C HIS A 50 -4.91 16.06 -6.49
N PHE A 51 -5.80 15.22 -5.99
CA PHE A 51 -6.21 15.16 -4.60
C PHE A 51 -5.03 14.98 -3.62
N ASN A 52 -4.05 14.16 -4.00
CA ASN A 52 -2.85 13.96 -3.19
C ASN A 52 -1.90 15.18 -3.26
N ARG A 53 -1.73 15.77 -4.44
CA ARG A 53 -0.86 16.95 -4.62
C ARG A 53 -1.33 18.18 -3.87
N GLU A 54 -2.63 18.37 -3.70
CA GLU A 54 -3.20 19.47 -2.91
C GLU A 54 -2.70 19.51 -1.46
N ASN A 55 -2.24 18.39 -0.93
CA ASN A 55 -1.95 18.25 0.50
C ASN A 55 -0.50 17.84 0.81
N VAL A 56 0.40 17.96 -0.14
CA VAL A 56 1.84 17.70 0.09
C VAL A 56 2.36 18.59 1.23
N PRO A 57 3.13 18.07 2.20
CA PRO A 57 3.70 16.71 2.26
C PRO A 57 2.83 15.66 2.98
N GLU A 58 1.63 15.99 3.42
CA GLU A 58 0.75 15.06 4.14
C GLU A 58 0.06 14.07 3.19
N ARG A 59 -0.22 12.87 3.70
CA ARG A 59 -1.16 11.97 3.03
C ARG A 59 -2.58 12.50 3.22
N ARG A 60 -3.43 12.34 2.22
CA ARG A 60 -4.84 12.73 2.33
C ARG A 60 -5.57 11.93 3.41
N PRO A 61 -5.73 10.61 3.32
CA PRO A 61 -6.06 9.80 4.48
C PRO A 61 -4.77 9.32 5.16
N HIS A 62 -4.86 8.97 6.42
CA HIS A 62 -3.76 8.41 7.19
C HIS A 62 -2.52 9.32 7.33
N ALA A 63 -2.72 10.63 7.42
CA ALA A 63 -1.63 11.60 7.51
C ALA A 63 -0.75 11.36 8.74
N LYS A 64 -1.35 11.06 9.90
CA LYS A 64 -0.66 10.76 11.15
C LYS A 64 -0.54 9.27 11.39
N GLY A 65 0.66 8.81 11.69
CA GLY A 65 0.90 7.42 12.01
C GLY A 65 2.32 7.16 12.49
N ALA A 66 2.51 5.98 13.05
CA ALA A 66 3.80 5.48 13.50
C ALA A 66 4.06 4.09 12.91
N GLY A 67 5.31 3.76 12.68
CA GLY A 67 5.73 2.48 12.13
C GLY A 67 6.68 1.74 13.05
N ALA A 68 6.71 0.42 12.88
CA ALA A 68 7.65 -0.46 13.54
C ALA A 68 8.10 -1.56 12.59
N PHE A 69 9.37 -1.89 12.64
CA PHE A 69 9.89 -3.08 11.98
C PHE A 69 9.72 -4.30 12.87
N GLY A 70 9.49 -5.43 12.26
CA GLY A 70 9.35 -6.71 12.95
C GLY A 70 9.52 -7.89 12.02
N GLU A 71 9.18 -9.06 12.55
CA GLU A 71 9.22 -10.32 11.81
C GLU A 71 7.85 -10.99 11.88
N PHE A 72 7.44 -11.57 10.76
CA PHE A 72 6.28 -12.42 10.65
C PHE A 72 6.74 -13.88 10.52
N LYS A 73 6.16 -14.74 11.34
CA LYS A 73 6.41 -16.18 11.29
C LYS A 73 5.09 -16.94 11.33
N THR A 74 4.89 -17.81 10.37
CA THR A 74 3.73 -18.70 10.35
C THR A 74 3.92 -19.82 11.37
N THR A 75 3.00 -19.94 12.33
CA THR A 75 3.06 -20.90 13.44
C THR A 75 2.28 -22.18 13.20
N ALA A 76 1.44 -22.20 12.16
CA ALA A 76 0.64 -23.37 11.78
C ALA A 76 0.79 -23.65 10.29
N ASP A 77 0.59 -24.91 9.89
CA ASP A 77 0.56 -25.25 8.47
C ASP A 77 -0.76 -24.78 7.85
N VAL A 78 -0.67 -23.81 6.96
CA VAL A 78 -1.80 -23.26 6.21
C VAL A 78 -1.72 -23.53 4.70
N THR A 79 -0.84 -24.43 4.29
CA THR A 79 -0.58 -24.76 2.86
C THR A 79 -1.80 -25.29 2.12
N ARG A 80 -2.77 -25.84 2.84
CA ARG A 80 -4.06 -26.27 2.27
C ARG A 80 -4.92 -25.11 1.76
N TRP A 81 -4.70 -23.86 2.25
CA TRP A 81 -5.48 -22.68 1.86
C TRP A 81 -4.72 -21.73 0.96
N THR A 82 -3.40 -21.72 1.02
CA THR A 82 -2.58 -20.80 0.25
C THR A 82 -1.24 -21.41 -0.16
N LYS A 83 -0.78 -21.03 -1.35
CA LYS A 83 0.55 -21.36 -1.87
C LYS A 83 1.56 -20.23 -1.69
N ALA A 84 1.15 -19.11 -1.09
CA ALA A 84 2.02 -17.95 -0.92
C ALA A 84 3.19 -18.30 0.02
N ALA A 85 4.41 -18.10 -0.44
CA ALA A 85 5.62 -18.47 0.28
C ALA A 85 5.74 -17.78 1.66
N VAL A 86 5.18 -16.60 1.82
CA VAL A 86 5.16 -15.87 3.11
C VAL A 86 4.44 -16.66 4.21
N PHE A 87 3.52 -17.54 3.85
CA PHE A 87 2.77 -18.39 4.78
C PHE A 87 3.28 -19.83 4.86
N ALA A 88 4.39 -20.14 4.20
CA ALA A 88 4.97 -21.49 4.27
C ALA A 88 5.50 -21.78 5.70
N PRO A 89 5.36 -23.02 6.18
CA PRO A 89 5.85 -23.40 7.50
C PRO A 89 7.33 -23.08 7.69
N GLY A 90 7.69 -22.49 8.82
CA GLY A 90 9.07 -22.19 9.17
C GLY A 90 9.68 -20.97 8.50
N VAL A 91 8.99 -20.34 7.56
CA VAL A 91 9.46 -19.10 6.91
C VAL A 91 9.29 -17.93 7.87
N THR A 92 10.35 -17.15 8.03
CA THR A 92 10.33 -15.87 8.73
C THR A 92 10.51 -14.76 7.70
N THR A 93 9.58 -13.80 7.70
CA THR A 93 9.56 -12.69 6.75
C THR A 93 9.66 -11.38 7.51
N ARG A 94 10.55 -10.49 7.08
CA ARG A 94 10.60 -9.13 7.64
C ARG A 94 9.35 -8.36 7.28
N VAL A 95 8.86 -7.58 8.24
CA VAL A 95 7.67 -6.74 8.06
C VAL A 95 7.95 -5.32 8.53
N LEU A 96 7.30 -4.37 7.86
CA LEU A 96 7.08 -3.03 8.37
C LEU A 96 5.59 -2.90 8.68
N ALA A 97 5.26 -2.65 9.94
CA ALA A 97 3.91 -2.29 10.36
C ALA A 97 3.78 -0.77 10.43
N ARG A 98 2.62 -0.25 10.04
CA ARG A 98 2.25 1.15 10.25
C ARG A 98 0.85 1.24 10.81
N PHE A 99 0.72 1.94 11.93
CA PHE A 99 -0.56 2.27 12.55
C PHE A 99 -0.85 3.75 12.32
N SER A 100 -2.10 4.10 12.03
CA SER A 100 -2.46 5.47 11.66
C SER A 100 -3.88 5.84 12.07
N THR A 101 -4.13 7.13 12.23
CA THR A 101 -5.48 7.70 12.19
C THR A 101 -5.93 7.77 10.72
N VAL A 102 -7.22 7.89 10.45
CA VAL A 102 -7.76 7.90 9.07
C VAL A 102 -8.08 9.31 8.58
N ALA A 103 -8.98 10.00 9.28
CA ALA A 103 -9.49 11.30 8.84
C ALA A 103 -8.64 12.49 9.31
N GLY A 104 -7.87 12.32 10.38
CA GLY A 104 -7.06 13.39 10.97
C GLY A 104 -5.91 13.83 10.09
N GLU A 105 -5.51 15.09 10.28
CA GLU A 105 -4.28 15.67 9.73
C GLU A 105 -3.08 15.31 10.63
N LEU A 106 -1.88 15.63 10.19
CA LEU A 106 -0.65 15.29 10.90
C LEU A 106 -0.63 15.86 12.34
N GLY A 107 -1.16 17.06 12.55
CA GLY A 107 -1.25 17.72 13.86
C GLY A 107 -2.46 17.33 14.72
N SER A 108 -3.33 16.44 14.25
CA SER A 108 -4.54 16.05 14.98
C SER A 108 -4.21 15.22 16.23
N PRO A 109 -4.98 15.36 17.33
CA PRO A 109 -4.79 14.53 18.53
C PRO A 109 -5.05 13.05 18.27
N ASP A 110 -4.26 12.16 18.87
CA ASP A 110 -4.49 10.71 18.80
C ASP A 110 -5.79 10.27 19.50
N THR A 111 -6.31 11.11 20.37
CA THR A 111 -7.53 10.88 21.15
C THR A 111 -8.82 11.14 20.37
N TRP A 112 -8.74 11.66 19.15
CA TRP A 112 -9.94 11.86 18.35
C TRP A 112 -10.66 10.55 18.08
N ARG A 113 -11.98 10.62 18.02
CA ARG A 113 -12.83 9.53 17.53
C ARG A 113 -12.66 9.44 16.01
N ASP A 114 -11.80 8.53 15.63
CA ASP A 114 -11.44 8.30 14.22
C ASP A 114 -11.22 6.80 14.01
N VAL A 115 -11.46 6.34 12.83
CA VAL A 115 -11.08 4.98 12.42
C VAL A 115 -9.55 4.87 12.53
N ARG A 116 -9.08 3.69 12.98
CA ARG A 116 -7.65 3.38 13.00
C ARG A 116 -7.33 2.47 11.85
N GLY A 117 -6.30 2.86 11.12
CA GLY A 117 -5.74 2.05 10.05
C GLY A 117 -4.48 1.33 10.48
N PHE A 118 -4.24 0.18 9.88
CA PHE A 118 -2.94 -0.49 9.95
C PHE A 118 -2.54 -1.00 8.58
N ALA A 119 -1.26 -1.06 8.35
CA ALA A 119 -0.69 -1.67 7.15
C ALA A 119 0.51 -2.52 7.54
N LEU A 120 0.62 -3.68 6.91
CA LEU A 120 1.77 -4.57 7.02
C LEU A 120 2.38 -4.73 5.64
N LYS A 121 3.65 -4.41 5.52
CA LYS A 121 4.43 -4.66 4.32
C LYS A 121 5.37 -5.83 4.58
N PHE A 122 5.15 -6.93 3.89
CA PHE A 122 6.00 -8.11 3.95
C PHE A 122 7.04 -8.04 2.84
N TYR A 123 8.30 -8.10 3.21
CA TYR A 123 9.41 -8.08 2.26
C TYR A 123 9.75 -9.50 1.84
N THR A 124 9.22 -9.94 0.72
CA THR A 124 9.44 -11.29 0.19
C THR A 124 10.42 -11.26 -0.99
N THR A 125 10.99 -12.43 -1.32
CA THR A 125 11.88 -12.57 -2.48
C THR A 125 11.17 -12.35 -3.81
N ALA A 126 9.84 -12.50 -3.84
CA ALA A 126 9.02 -12.27 -5.04
C ALA A 126 8.50 -10.81 -5.13
N GLY A 127 8.93 -9.93 -4.23
CA GLY A 127 8.47 -8.55 -4.11
C GLY A 127 7.71 -8.31 -2.81
N ASN A 128 7.16 -7.11 -2.66
CA ASN A 128 6.41 -6.75 -1.47
C ASN A 128 4.99 -7.34 -1.52
N TYR A 129 4.59 -7.96 -0.42
CA TYR A 129 3.20 -8.33 -0.18
C TYR A 129 2.65 -7.38 0.88
N ASP A 130 1.58 -6.67 0.57
CA ASP A 130 1.02 -5.66 1.46
C ASP A 130 -0.37 -6.06 1.92
N MET A 131 -0.62 -5.95 3.23
CA MET A 131 -1.93 -6.07 3.82
C MET A 131 -2.31 -4.74 4.46
N VAL A 132 -3.46 -4.22 4.10
CA VAL A 132 -4.00 -2.98 4.66
C VAL A 132 -5.35 -3.24 5.32
N GLY A 133 -5.61 -2.56 6.42
CA GLY A 133 -6.83 -2.76 7.18
C GLY A 133 -7.23 -1.54 8.00
N ASN A 134 -8.45 -1.61 8.49
CA ASN A 134 -9.01 -0.68 9.45
C ASN A 134 -9.64 -1.45 10.61
N ASN A 135 -9.81 -0.78 11.74
CA ASN A 135 -10.48 -1.34 12.92
C ASN A 135 -12.02 -1.30 12.81
N THR A 136 -12.54 -1.45 11.61
CA THR A 136 -13.98 -1.51 11.31
C THR A 136 -14.35 -2.88 10.74
N PRO A 137 -15.55 -3.39 10.99
CA PRO A 137 -15.94 -4.74 10.53
C PRO A 137 -16.04 -4.83 9.00
N VAL A 138 -16.31 -3.72 8.32
CA VAL A 138 -16.39 -3.63 6.87
C VAL A 138 -15.77 -2.32 6.39
N PHE A 139 -15.29 -2.29 5.14
CA PHE A 139 -14.90 -1.04 4.52
C PHE A 139 -16.14 -0.28 4.06
N PHE A 140 -16.27 0.96 4.48
CA PHE A 140 -17.48 1.77 4.34
C PHE A 140 -17.72 2.33 2.92
N ILE A 141 -16.68 2.36 2.07
CA ILE A 141 -16.79 2.80 0.67
C ILE A 141 -16.17 1.74 -0.23
N ARG A 142 -17.00 1.08 -1.03
CA ARG A 142 -16.56 0.06 -1.99
C ARG A 142 -16.35 0.61 -3.39
N ASP A 143 -17.06 1.67 -3.75
CA ASP A 143 -16.95 2.32 -5.05
C ASP A 143 -15.72 3.25 -5.04
N PRO A 144 -14.68 2.97 -5.82
CA PRO A 144 -13.46 3.77 -5.83
C PRO A 144 -13.68 5.21 -6.27
N MET A 145 -14.68 5.48 -7.12
CA MET A 145 -15.02 6.83 -7.57
C MET A 145 -15.57 7.72 -6.45
N LYS A 146 -16.18 7.11 -5.43
CA LYS A 146 -16.72 7.84 -4.27
C LYS A 146 -15.66 8.11 -3.20
N PHE A 147 -14.54 7.41 -3.23
CA PHE A 147 -13.50 7.53 -2.22
C PHE A 147 -12.91 8.94 -2.11
N PRO A 148 -12.49 9.62 -3.19
CA PRO A 148 -11.97 10.98 -3.11
C PRO A 148 -13.00 11.97 -2.52
N HIS A 149 -14.26 11.86 -2.89
CA HIS A 149 -15.33 12.72 -2.38
C HIS A 149 -15.57 12.51 -0.89
N PHE A 150 -15.58 11.25 -0.43
CA PHE A 150 -15.74 10.92 0.97
C PHE A 150 -14.58 11.47 1.81
N ILE A 151 -13.34 11.24 1.40
CA ILE A 151 -12.18 11.74 2.14
C ILE A 151 -12.15 13.27 2.14
N ARG A 152 -12.50 13.91 1.02
CA ARG A 152 -12.59 15.37 0.94
C ARG A 152 -13.62 15.94 1.92
N SER A 153 -14.76 15.26 2.10
CA SER A 153 -15.80 15.68 3.06
C SER A 153 -15.36 15.64 4.52
N GLN A 154 -14.32 14.87 4.85
CA GLN A 154 -13.76 14.76 6.20
C GLN A 154 -12.63 15.76 6.48
N LYS A 155 -12.15 16.47 5.48
CA LYS A 155 -11.07 17.43 5.62
C LYS A 155 -11.61 18.83 5.88
N ARG A 156 -10.88 19.57 6.72
CA ARG A 156 -11.18 20.97 6.95
C ARG A 156 -10.87 21.78 5.70
N LEU A 157 -11.72 22.75 5.43
CA LEU A 157 -11.39 23.77 4.44
C LEU A 157 -10.37 24.71 5.08
N PRO A 158 -9.31 25.09 4.36
CA PRO A 158 -8.45 26.18 4.80
C PRO A 158 -9.29 27.44 4.96
N SER A 159 -9.21 28.05 6.12
CA SER A 159 -9.86 29.34 6.40
C SER A 159 -9.05 30.49 5.80
#